data_6efbc4f7e11e0ce8cfc059b80a7f314b
#
_entry.id   6efbc4f7e11e0ce8cfc059b80a7f314b
#
_cell.length_a   1.000
_cell.length_b   1.000
_cell.length_c   1.000
_cell.angle_alpha   90.00
_cell.angle_beta   90.00
_cell.angle_gamma   90.00
#
_symmetry.space_group_name_H-M   'P 1'
#
loop_
_entity.id
_entity.type
_entity.pdbx_description
1 polymer ?
#
loop_
_entity_poly.entity_id
_entity_poly.type
_entity_poly.pdbx_seq_one_letter_code
_entity_poly.pdbx_strand_id
1 'polypeptide(L)'
;MRRTPTPIDLRALQAFVAVCDSGSMTGAAKQLGVSQSAISQSIAALERDQGLTLFDRESRPPRPNVAGRALLELADPLIEHAKMVAARIGDASHTGKMPVRLGCVDSFAATVGPELIRAVSNSERQISMWSGLTPGLSKQLHDRELDIAGRSEQLKRPGASSLTWAPPRASRGSA
;
A
#
# COMPACT_ATOMS: atom_id res chain seq x y z
N MET A 1 -26.18 9.95 19.53
CA MET A 1 -25.09 10.86 19.12
C MET A 1 -24.01 10.01 18.45
N ARG A 2 -23.82 10.09 17.12
CA ARG A 2 -22.73 9.34 16.44
C ARG A 2 -21.42 10.08 16.75
N ARG A 3 -20.52 9.46 17.49
CA ARG A 3 -19.16 9.98 17.69
C ARG A 3 -18.48 10.03 16.33
N THR A 4 -17.90 11.18 16.01
CA THR A 4 -17.02 11.32 14.84
C THR A 4 -15.85 10.35 15.05
N PRO A 5 -15.55 9.44 14.11
CA PRO A 5 -14.42 8.51 14.28
C PRO A 5 -13.12 9.30 14.44
N THR A 6 -12.36 8.98 15.48
CA THR A 6 -11.04 9.56 15.70
C THR A 6 -10.08 9.00 14.63
N PRO A 7 -9.22 9.83 14.02
CA PRO A 7 -8.21 9.34 13.08
C PRO A 7 -7.34 8.26 13.73
N ILE A 8 -7.05 7.20 12.98
CA ILE A 8 -6.19 6.11 13.46
C ILE A 8 -4.73 6.51 13.28
N ASP A 9 -3.94 6.43 14.35
CA ASP A 9 -2.49 6.59 14.26
C ASP A 9 -1.87 5.36 13.59
N LEU A 10 -1.09 5.61 12.53
CA LEU A 10 -0.43 4.56 11.76
C LEU A 10 0.57 3.74 12.60
N ARG A 11 1.25 4.36 13.55
CA ARG A 11 2.18 3.64 14.45
C ARG A 11 1.43 2.68 15.37
N ALA A 12 0.30 3.12 15.90
CA ALA A 12 -0.56 2.28 16.72
C ALA A 12 -1.14 1.12 15.90
N LEU A 13 -1.50 1.37 14.63
CA LEU A 13 -1.96 0.33 13.70
C LEU A 13 -0.84 -0.70 13.41
N GLN A 14 0.38 -0.25 13.16
CA GLN A 14 1.55 -1.13 12.98
C GLN A 14 1.84 -1.97 14.23
N ALA A 15 1.73 -1.37 15.43
CA ALA A 15 1.88 -2.10 16.68
C ALA A 15 0.81 -3.18 16.84
N PHE A 16 -0.44 -2.88 16.49
CA PHE A 16 -1.54 -3.83 16.52
C PHE A 16 -1.30 -5.02 15.58
N VAL A 17 -0.95 -4.79 14.31
CA VAL A 17 -0.63 -5.84 13.34
C VAL A 17 0.53 -6.70 13.84
N ALA A 18 1.63 -6.09 14.28
CA ALA A 18 2.78 -6.81 14.80
C ALA A 18 2.46 -7.70 16.01
N VAL A 19 1.51 -7.31 16.88
CA VAL A 19 1.02 -8.17 17.98
C VAL A 19 0.21 -9.33 17.44
N CYS A 20 -0.64 -9.13 16.44
CA CYS A 20 -1.39 -10.20 15.80
C CYS A 20 -0.46 -11.23 15.15
N ASP A 21 0.56 -10.78 14.43
CA ASP A 21 1.51 -11.64 13.70
C ASP A 21 2.43 -12.42 14.63
N SER A 22 2.99 -11.76 15.65
CA SER A 22 3.93 -12.38 16.58
C SER A 22 3.25 -13.14 17.73
N GLY A 23 1.96 -12.96 17.93
CA GLY A 23 1.20 -13.55 19.03
C GLY A 23 1.59 -13.00 20.42
N SER A 24 2.40 -11.94 20.50
CA SER A 24 2.81 -11.40 21.79
C SER A 24 3.27 -9.94 21.71
N MET A 25 3.05 -9.17 22.80
CA MET A 25 3.57 -7.78 22.92
C MET A 25 5.10 -7.72 22.86
N THR A 26 5.77 -8.75 23.39
CA THR A 26 7.25 -8.82 23.37
C THR A 26 7.78 -9.15 21.97
N GLY A 27 7.09 -10.03 21.23
CA GLY A 27 7.43 -10.35 19.83
C GLY A 27 7.28 -9.12 18.94
N ALA A 28 6.15 -8.42 19.06
CA ALA A 28 5.89 -7.17 18.35
C ALA A 28 6.94 -6.08 18.67
N ALA A 29 7.33 -5.96 19.94
CA ALA A 29 8.37 -5.02 20.37
C ALA A 29 9.72 -5.29 19.69
N LYS A 30 10.13 -6.56 19.62
CA LYS A 30 11.35 -6.98 18.91
C LYS A 30 11.25 -6.69 17.40
N GLN A 31 10.12 -7.01 16.78
CA GLN A 31 9.87 -6.79 15.34
C GLN A 31 9.96 -5.30 14.96
N LEU A 32 9.41 -4.42 15.81
CA LEU A 32 9.36 -2.99 15.53
C LEU A 32 10.53 -2.19 16.12
N GLY A 33 11.45 -2.85 16.87
CA GLY A 33 12.62 -2.18 17.48
C GLY A 33 12.26 -1.20 18.59
N VAL A 34 11.18 -1.45 19.34
CA VAL A 34 10.71 -0.60 20.45
C VAL A 34 10.58 -1.40 21.75
N SER A 35 10.26 -0.73 22.87
CA SER A 35 9.99 -1.43 24.13
C SER A 35 8.60 -2.09 24.14
N GLN A 36 8.46 -3.17 24.92
CA GLN A 36 7.17 -3.82 25.12
C GLN A 36 6.14 -2.86 25.76
N SER A 37 6.59 -1.95 26.64
CA SER A 37 5.72 -0.93 27.22
C SER A 37 5.20 0.06 26.16
N ALA A 38 6.01 0.41 25.15
CA ALA A 38 5.57 1.26 24.04
C ALA A 38 4.48 0.57 23.20
N ILE A 39 4.63 -0.73 22.91
CA ILE A 39 3.59 -1.49 22.22
C ILE A 39 2.29 -1.50 23.04
N SER A 40 2.36 -1.82 24.33
CA SER A 40 1.17 -1.84 25.20
C SER A 40 0.48 -0.47 25.26
N GLN A 41 1.24 0.61 25.34
CA GLN A 41 0.68 1.97 25.34
C GLN A 41 0.03 2.33 24.00
N SER A 42 0.64 1.94 22.88
CA SER A 42 0.11 2.18 21.53
C SER A 42 -1.23 1.44 21.34
N ILE A 43 -1.31 0.19 21.77
CA ILE A 43 -2.55 -0.59 21.71
C ILE A 43 -3.62 0.06 22.61
N ALA A 44 -3.29 0.38 23.86
CA ALA A 44 -4.22 1.01 24.78
C ALA A 44 -4.72 2.38 24.30
N ALA A 45 -3.87 3.16 23.63
CA ALA A 45 -4.26 4.41 23.00
C ALA A 45 -5.24 4.17 21.84
N LEU A 46 -4.94 3.22 20.95
CA LEU A 46 -5.80 2.86 19.83
C LEU A 46 -7.19 2.41 20.31
N GLU A 47 -7.26 1.52 21.29
CA GLU A 47 -8.51 1.05 21.88
C GLU A 47 -9.32 2.17 22.52
N ARG A 48 -8.66 3.05 23.27
CA ARG A 48 -9.30 4.20 23.92
C ARG A 48 -9.85 5.20 22.88
N ASP A 49 -9.08 5.52 21.85
CA ASP A 49 -9.44 6.50 20.83
C ASP A 49 -10.63 6.01 19.99
N GLN A 50 -10.70 4.71 19.73
CA GLN A 50 -11.83 4.08 19.05
C GLN A 50 -12.99 3.74 19.99
N GLY A 51 -12.77 3.76 21.31
CA GLY A 51 -13.78 3.46 22.33
C GLY A 51 -14.19 1.98 22.37
N LEU A 52 -13.28 1.07 21.99
CA LEU A 52 -13.52 -0.39 21.95
C LEU A 52 -12.24 -1.16 22.24
N THR A 53 -12.36 -2.44 22.62
CA THR A 53 -11.21 -3.34 22.76
C THR A 53 -10.97 -4.09 21.46
N LEU A 54 -9.70 -4.38 21.16
CA LEU A 54 -9.27 -5.08 19.94
C LEU A 54 -8.84 -6.51 20.21
N PHE A 55 -8.39 -6.79 21.42
CA PHE A 55 -7.97 -8.12 21.85
C PHE A 55 -8.95 -8.70 22.87
N ASP A 56 -9.05 -10.03 22.88
CA ASP A 56 -9.73 -10.77 23.93
C ASP A 56 -8.87 -10.72 25.19
N ARG A 57 -9.45 -10.24 26.29
CA ARG A 57 -8.76 -10.05 27.58
C ARG A 57 -8.40 -11.37 28.27
N GLU A 58 -9.13 -12.44 28.00
CA GLU A 58 -8.95 -13.74 28.61
C GLU A 58 -7.97 -14.63 27.83
N SER A 59 -7.64 -14.23 26.60
CA SER A 59 -6.78 -15.00 25.71
C SER A 59 -5.30 -14.82 26.02
N ARG A 60 -4.58 -15.90 26.22
CA ARG A 60 -3.10 -15.96 26.30
C ARG A 60 -2.60 -17.09 25.42
N PRO A 61 -1.96 -16.80 24.28
CA PRO A 61 -1.50 -15.51 23.77
C PRO A 61 -2.66 -14.55 23.36
N PRO A 62 -2.39 -13.23 23.22
CA PRO A 62 -3.38 -12.24 22.80
C PRO A 62 -3.99 -12.63 21.44
N ARG A 63 -5.32 -12.67 21.38
CA ARG A 63 -6.05 -12.97 20.14
C ARG A 63 -6.96 -11.79 19.78
N PRO A 64 -6.99 -11.35 18.52
CA PRO A 64 -7.89 -10.30 18.11
C PRO A 64 -9.34 -10.77 18.25
N ASN A 65 -10.18 -9.93 18.88
CA ASN A 65 -11.62 -10.14 18.96
C ASN A 65 -12.31 -9.80 17.62
N VAL A 66 -13.63 -9.72 17.59
CA VAL A 66 -14.39 -9.41 16.35
C VAL A 66 -13.96 -8.06 15.75
N ALA A 67 -13.83 -7.02 16.59
CA ALA A 67 -13.41 -5.70 16.14
C ALA A 67 -11.93 -5.69 15.69
N GLY A 68 -11.07 -6.42 16.41
CA GLY A 68 -9.67 -6.61 16.03
C GLY A 68 -9.51 -7.31 14.68
N ARG A 69 -10.28 -8.34 14.40
CA ARG A 69 -10.25 -9.01 13.09
C ARG A 69 -10.68 -8.09 11.96
N ALA A 70 -11.76 -7.34 12.15
CA ALA A 70 -12.21 -6.35 11.16
C ALA A 70 -11.15 -5.25 10.92
N LEU A 71 -10.44 -4.82 11.97
CA LEU A 71 -9.35 -3.88 11.83
C LEU A 71 -8.16 -4.50 11.07
N LEU A 72 -7.80 -5.75 11.37
CA LEU A 72 -6.67 -6.44 10.75
C LEU A 72 -6.85 -6.57 9.22
N GLU A 73 -8.06 -6.89 8.76
CA GLU A 73 -8.37 -6.98 7.32
C GLU A 73 -8.12 -5.66 6.56
N LEU A 74 -8.28 -4.52 7.25
CA LEU A 74 -8.11 -3.19 6.66
C LEU A 74 -6.72 -2.58 6.94
N ALA A 75 -6.00 -3.10 7.94
CA ALA A 75 -4.74 -2.56 8.41
C ALA A 75 -3.60 -2.75 7.41
N ASP A 76 -3.44 -3.95 6.87
CA ASP A 76 -2.36 -4.27 5.95
C ASP A 76 -2.37 -3.41 4.68
N PRO A 77 -3.50 -3.27 3.96
CA PRO A 77 -3.56 -2.37 2.81
C PRO A 77 -3.21 -0.92 3.16
N LEU A 78 -3.65 -0.44 4.32
CA LEU A 78 -3.38 0.94 4.75
C LEU A 78 -1.90 1.16 5.07
N ILE A 79 -1.26 0.21 5.75
CA ILE A 79 0.17 0.25 6.07
C ILE A 79 1.00 0.22 4.78
N GLU A 80 0.67 -0.65 3.83
CA GLU A 80 1.37 -0.72 2.54
C GLU A 80 1.20 0.56 1.72
N HIS A 81 0.01 1.15 1.71
CA HIS A 81 -0.21 2.47 1.09
C HIS A 81 0.65 3.56 1.72
N ALA A 82 0.75 3.58 3.05
CA ALA A 82 1.60 4.55 3.75
C ALA A 82 3.10 4.37 3.43
N LYS A 83 3.57 3.13 3.32
CA LYS A 83 4.94 2.81 2.87
C LYS A 83 5.18 3.30 1.43
N MET A 84 4.23 3.08 0.53
CA MET A 84 4.32 3.58 -0.84
C MET A 84 4.40 5.10 -0.90
N VAL A 85 3.61 5.81 -0.09
CA VAL A 85 3.67 7.28 -0.02
C VAL A 85 5.05 7.74 0.45
N ALA A 86 5.59 7.12 1.49
CA ALA A 86 6.92 7.45 2.01
C ALA A 86 8.03 7.19 0.97
N ALA A 87 7.99 6.05 0.28
CA ALA A 87 8.94 5.73 -0.78
C ALA A 87 8.87 6.75 -1.93
N ARG A 88 7.67 7.14 -2.36
CA ARG A 88 7.48 8.15 -3.42
C ARG A 88 8.04 9.52 -3.06
N ILE A 89 7.86 9.94 -1.82
CA ILE A 89 8.42 11.20 -1.33
C ILE A 89 9.95 11.11 -1.34
N GLY A 90 10.52 9.98 -0.90
CA GLY A 90 11.95 9.70 -0.97
C GLY A 90 12.50 9.78 -2.40
N ASP A 91 11.87 9.09 -3.34
CA ASP A 91 12.28 9.06 -4.75
C ASP A 91 12.21 10.47 -5.39
N ALA A 92 11.14 11.22 -5.12
CA ALA A 92 10.98 12.59 -5.61
C ALA A 92 12.06 13.53 -5.09
N SER A 93 12.55 13.33 -3.87
CA SER A 93 13.59 14.15 -3.25
C SER A 93 14.99 13.85 -3.81
N HIS A 94 15.27 12.61 -4.25
CA HIS A 94 16.59 12.18 -4.73
C HIS A 94 16.83 12.48 -6.21
N THR A 95 15.80 12.38 -7.03
CA THR A 95 15.96 12.48 -8.51
C THR A 95 15.34 13.75 -9.11
N GLY A 96 14.53 14.49 -8.36
CA GLY A 96 13.74 15.61 -8.88
C GLY A 96 12.70 15.19 -9.95
N LYS A 97 12.64 13.91 -10.29
CA LYS A 97 11.73 13.33 -11.29
C LYS A 97 11.01 12.14 -10.67
N MET A 98 9.69 12.15 -10.70
CA MET A 98 8.89 11.02 -10.21
C MET A 98 9.16 9.76 -11.05
N PRO A 99 9.41 8.60 -10.41
CA PRO A 99 9.52 7.34 -11.13
C PRO A 99 8.20 7.02 -11.84
N VAL A 100 8.28 6.45 -13.03
CA VAL A 100 7.11 5.97 -13.78
C VAL A 100 6.83 4.52 -13.39
N ARG A 101 5.61 4.24 -12.96
CA ARG A 101 5.16 2.91 -12.56
C ARG A 101 4.27 2.33 -13.65
N LEU A 102 4.78 1.28 -14.26
CA LEU A 102 4.13 0.58 -15.36
C LEU A 102 3.60 -0.77 -14.88
N GLY A 103 2.31 -0.98 -14.98
CA GLY A 103 1.68 -2.29 -14.83
C GLY A 103 1.44 -2.93 -16.18
N CYS A 104 1.75 -4.21 -16.36
CA CYS A 104 1.49 -4.92 -17.60
C CYS A 104 1.08 -6.38 -17.35
N VAL A 105 0.36 -6.97 -18.29
CA VAL A 105 0.09 -8.40 -18.28
C VAL A 105 1.37 -9.16 -18.69
N ASP A 106 1.52 -10.40 -18.20
CA ASP A 106 2.76 -11.18 -18.38
C ASP A 106 3.17 -11.33 -19.83
N SER A 107 2.22 -11.53 -20.75
CA SER A 107 2.49 -11.62 -22.19
C SER A 107 3.09 -10.34 -22.79
N PHE A 108 2.64 -9.17 -22.30
CA PHE A 108 3.17 -7.89 -22.70
C PHE A 108 4.56 -7.66 -22.09
N ALA A 109 4.73 -7.99 -20.81
CA ALA A 109 6.01 -7.89 -20.13
C ALA A 109 7.10 -8.70 -20.83
N ALA A 110 6.78 -9.92 -21.24
CA ALA A 110 7.71 -10.82 -21.94
C ALA A 110 8.07 -10.33 -23.35
N THR A 111 7.12 -9.73 -24.07
CA THR A 111 7.29 -9.38 -25.50
C THR A 111 7.84 -7.97 -25.68
N VAL A 112 7.27 -6.99 -25.00
CA VAL A 112 7.56 -5.55 -25.20
C VAL A 112 8.43 -4.98 -24.08
N GLY A 113 8.41 -5.63 -22.90
CA GLY A 113 9.14 -5.17 -21.73
C GLY A 113 10.61 -4.89 -21.98
N PRO A 114 11.38 -5.79 -22.61
CA PRO A 114 12.80 -5.56 -22.88
C PRO A 114 13.08 -4.35 -23.79
N GLU A 115 12.24 -4.13 -24.81
CA GLU A 115 12.38 -2.97 -25.72
C GLU A 115 12.00 -1.67 -25.01
N LEU A 116 10.94 -1.70 -24.21
CA LEU A 116 10.49 -0.56 -23.42
C LEU A 116 11.58 -0.16 -22.41
N ILE A 117 12.17 -1.11 -21.70
CA ILE A 117 13.25 -0.86 -20.75
C ILE A 117 14.45 -0.22 -21.48
N ARG A 118 14.85 -0.76 -22.64
CA ARG A 118 15.95 -0.18 -23.44
C ARG A 118 15.64 1.25 -23.90
N ALA A 119 14.43 1.50 -24.39
CA ALA A 119 14.02 2.83 -24.85
C ALA A 119 14.03 3.87 -23.72
N VAL A 120 13.72 3.46 -22.51
CA VAL A 120 13.62 4.36 -21.36
C VAL A 120 14.91 4.40 -20.54
N SER A 121 15.79 3.40 -20.64
CA SER A 121 17.12 3.41 -19.98
C SER A 121 17.99 4.60 -20.43
N ASN A 122 17.70 5.19 -21.58
CA ASN A 122 18.31 6.42 -22.06
C ASN A 122 17.66 7.70 -21.49
N SER A 123 16.54 7.57 -20.78
CA SER A 123 15.93 8.68 -20.05
C SER A 123 16.42 8.65 -18.61
N GLU A 124 16.73 9.80 -18.03
CA GLU A 124 17.12 9.92 -16.61
C GLU A 124 15.94 9.59 -15.64
N ARG A 125 14.90 8.87 -16.09
CA ARG A 125 13.75 8.50 -15.30
C ARG A 125 13.86 7.06 -14.83
N GLN A 126 13.63 6.86 -13.57
CA GLN A 126 13.48 5.53 -13.00
C GLN A 126 12.14 4.93 -13.40
N ILE A 127 12.13 3.67 -13.88
CA ILE A 127 10.90 2.95 -14.21
C ILE A 127 10.82 1.72 -13.33
N SER A 128 9.66 1.54 -12.74
CA SER A 128 9.30 0.33 -12.03
C SER A 128 8.20 -0.40 -12.82
N MET A 129 8.37 -1.70 -13.05
CA MET A 129 7.44 -2.51 -13.82
C MET A 129 6.89 -3.64 -12.95
N TRP A 130 5.57 -3.80 -12.97
CA TRP A 130 4.86 -4.90 -12.32
C TRP A 130 4.06 -5.70 -13.34
N SER A 131 4.00 -7.01 -13.15
CA SER A 131 3.11 -7.86 -13.92
C SER A 131 1.90 -8.30 -13.09
N GLY A 132 0.75 -8.48 -13.76
CA GLY A 132 -0.46 -8.89 -13.09
C GLY A 132 -1.63 -9.12 -14.05
N LEU A 133 -2.76 -9.53 -13.48
CA LEU A 133 -4.00 -9.72 -14.24
C LEU A 133 -4.71 -8.39 -14.49
N THR A 134 -5.36 -8.26 -15.64
CA THR A 134 -6.06 -7.04 -16.09
C THR A 134 -6.98 -6.40 -15.03
N PRO A 135 -7.84 -7.16 -14.30
CA PRO A 135 -8.68 -6.54 -13.26
C PRO A 135 -7.88 -5.88 -12.14
N GLY A 136 -6.79 -6.53 -11.69
CA GLY A 136 -5.88 -5.99 -10.68
C GLY A 136 -5.17 -4.72 -11.16
N LEU A 137 -4.61 -4.76 -12.38
CA LEU A 137 -3.92 -3.61 -12.97
C LEU A 137 -4.86 -2.43 -13.19
N SER A 138 -6.11 -2.67 -13.59
CA SER A 138 -7.12 -1.61 -13.75
C SER A 138 -7.47 -0.96 -12.41
N LYS A 139 -7.60 -1.74 -11.35
CA LYS A 139 -7.80 -1.23 -9.99
C LYS A 139 -6.61 -0.40 -9.55
N GLN A 140 -5.40 -0.93 -9.67
CA GLN A 140 -4.17 -0.23 -9.29
C GLN A 140 -3.96 1.08 -10.05
N LEU A 141 -4.34 1.14 -11.35
CA LEU A 141 -4.33 2.38 -12.14
C LEU A 141 -5.36 3.39 -11.60
N HIS A 142 -6.57 2.91 -11.26
CA HIS A 142 -7.62 3.74 -10.67
C HIS A 142 -7.22 4.28 -9.30
N ASP A 143 -6.64 3.42 -8.46
CA ASP A 143 -6.15 3.77 -7.12
C ASP A 143 -4.82 4.56 -7.16
N ARG A 144 -4.30 4.85 -8.37
CA ARG A 144 -3.04 5.58 -8.63
C ARG A 144 -1.79 4.90 -8.08
N GLU A 145 -1.84 3.61 -7.92
CA GLU A 145 -0.68 2.78 -7.62
C GLU A 145 0.20 2.59 -8.85
N LEU A 146 -0.39 2.67 -10.04
CA LEU A 146 0.28 2.69 -11.34
C LEU A 146 0.02 4.02 -12.04
N ASP A 147 0.97 4.44 -12.88
CA ASP A 147 0.85 5.60 -13.74
C ASP A 147 0.40 5.20 -15.14
N ILE A 148 0.77 3.99 -15.58
CA ILE A 148 0.42 3.40 -16.86
C ILE A 148 0.07 1.93 -16.64
N ALA A 149 -1.00 1.44 -17.28
CA ALA A 149 -1.33 0.03 -17.31
C ALA A 149 -1.50 -0.44 -18.76
N GLY A 150 -0.69 -1.42 -19.15
CA GLY A 150 -0.82 -2.15 -20.40
C GLY A 150 -1.77 -3.36 -20.21
N ARG A 151 -2.91 -3.37 -20.88
CA ARG A 151 -3.84 -4.49 -20.89
C ARG A 151 -3.98 -5.07 -22.27
N SER A 152 -4.12 -6.40 -22.40
CA SER A 152 -4.59 -7.01 -23.62
C SER A 152 -6.12 -6.92 -23.61
N GLU A 153 -6.69 -6.00 -24.34
CA GLU A 153 -8.09 -6.09 -24.72
C GLU A 153 -8.16 -7.05 -25.92
N GLN A 154 -9.09 -8.00 -25.87
CA GLN A 154 -9.49 -8.71 -27.08
C GLN A 154 -10.21 -7.71 -27.99
N LEU A 155 -9.44 -6.82 -28.62
CA LEU A 155 -9.90 -6.14 -29.79
C LEU A 155 -10.13 -7.23 -30.85
N LYS A 156 -11.19 -7.09 -31.63
CA LYS A 156 -11.57 -7.99 -32.77
C LYS A 156 -10.44 -8.18 -33.82
N ARG A 157 -9.20 -7.84 -33.48
CA ARG A 157 -7.97 -8.08 -34.22
C ARG A 157 -6.96 -8.77 -33.35
N PRO A 158 -6.44 -9.96 -33.69
CA PRO A 158 -5.36 -10.58 -32.92
C PRO A 158 -4.12 -9.70 -32.95
N GLY A 159 -3.56 -9.41 -31.77
CA GLY A 159 -2.29 -8.69 -31.59
C GLY A 159 -2.38 -7.19 -31.24
N ALA A 160 -3.54 -6.61 -31.02
CA ALA A 160 -3.64 -5.23 -30.59
C ALA A 160 -3.62 -5.12 -29.07
N SER A 161 -2.63 -4.37 -28.54
CA SER A 161 -2.52 -3.99 -27.12
C SER A 161 -2.95 -2.54 -26.94
N SER A 162 -3.73 -2.23 -25.90
CA SER A 162 -4.07 -0.86 -25.54
C SER A 162 -3.28 -0.43 -24.31
N LEU A 163 -2.68 0.75 -24.37
CA LEU A 163 -2.07 1.43 -23.24
C LEU A 163 -3.07 2.44 -22.68
N THR A 164 -3.41 2.34 -21.42
CA THR A 164 -4.24 3.32 -20.73
C THR A 164 -3.33 4.16 -19.84
N TRP A 165 -3.35 5.48 -20.04
CA TRP A 165 -2.58 6.45 -19.27
C TRP A 165 -3.51 7.27 -18.38
N ALA A 166 -3.09 7.49 -17.13
CA ALA A 166 -3.76 8.42 -16.22
C ALA A 166 -2.94 9.72 -16.15
N PRO A 167 -3.49 10.86 -16.61
CA PRO A 167 -2.77 12.13 -16.54
C PRO A 167 -2.51 12.53 -15.08
N PRO A 168 -1.36 13.17 -14.78
CA PRO A 168 -1.10 13.74 -13.48
C PRO A 168 -2.20 14.77 -13.15
N ARG A 169 -2.62 14.82 -11.88
CA ARG A 169 -3.52 15.89 -11.43
C ARG A 169 -2.81 17.23 -11.65
N ALA A 170 -3.46 18.14 -12.34
CA ALA A 170 -3.06 19.54 -12.33
C ALA A 170 -2.95 19.99 -10.87
N SER A 171 -1.77 20.47 -10.47
CA SER A 171 -1.62 21.17 -9.20
C SER A 171 -2.63 22.30 -9.21
N ARG A 172 -3.60 22.30 -8.30
CA ARG A 172 -4.43 23.48 -8.08
C ARG A 172 -3.45 24.56 -7.62
N GLY A 173 -3.16 25.47 -8.51
CA GLY A 173 -2.47 26.71 -8.18
C GLY A 173 -3.29 27.39 -7.09
N SER A 174 -2.67 27.59 -5.92
CA SER A 174 -3.15 28.53 -4.93
C SER A 174 -3.07 29.92 -5.57
N ALA A 175 -4.22 30.49 -5.86
CA ALA A 175 -4.36 31.93 -6.02
C ALA A 175 -4.45 32.58 -4.65
#